data_cd2b13ed04a2d7146ea3dd91b5f5fa1e
#
_entry.id   cd2b13ed04a2d7146ea3dd91b5f5fa1e
#
_cell.length_a   1.000
_cell.length_b   1.000
_cell.length_c   1.000
_cell.angle_alpha   90.00
_cell.angle_beta   90.00
_cell.angle_gamma   90.00
#
_symmetry.space_group_name_H-M   'P 1'
#
loop_
_entity.id
_entity.type
_entity.pdbx_description
1 polymer ?
#
loop_
_entity_poly.entity_id
_entity_poly.type
_entity_poly.pdbx_seq_one_letter_code
_entity_poly.pdbx_strand_id
1 'polypeptide(L)'
;MTSKICRGTVLLGLGLSLVLAGGCNDVSTDLKAPTYNTSIKQDSTRISDFQKDFPLQYASYMKNNESQVMTEYKGSVNFRKNDDVNPLPKGWKHAQPYLKNLWLGYPFMYEYNEARGHTYAIKDFLEIDRINRYAEKGGLPATCWNCKTPKMMNWVAEYGDKFWSKDVNIFRTKEAIDEKDETIGCANCHDPKTMELRPYSEPLKDWLKRSGKDWDKLTRNEKRTLVCAQCHVEYYFTHKDNGPAARPVFPWDNGFGPEEIYQYYKGHGAKDANGKETPFYDWIHAASGIKMIKMQHPEYETFVDGPHGAAGVSCADCHMPYQRVDGKKVSSHWMTSPLKDPELRACRQCHADKTADFLRERVLYIQKRSFAQLLKAQEASVRAHEAVRLANEYIANNPTALNARHAELMEQARDLVRKGQIFWDYVSAENSVGFHNPTKTLDTLMSSAEFSMQAVALAEQATNYAISPALAGDIKTIVPPILEHSRKLQQDPAHLQTNPWLKLLPVLPPAEQVWKDQEKVAAK
;
A
#
# COMPACT_ATOMS: atom_id res chain seq x y z
N MET A 1 6.67 -18.78 40.53
CA MET A 1 6.12 -18.92 41.90
C MET A 1 5.41 -17.63 42.25
N THR A 2 4.15 -17.67 42.39
CA THR A 2 3.16 -17.15 43.32
C THR A 2 1.83 -16.93 42.61
N SER A 3 0.96 -17.94 42.79
CA SER A 3 -0.46 -17.85 42.46
C SER A 3 -1.15 -16.88 43.42
N LYS A 4 -2.00 -15.98 42.91
CA LYS A 4 -2.97 -15.27 43.73
C LYS A 4 -4.36 -15.82 43.45
N ILE A 5 -4.85 -16.55 44.43
CA ILE A 5 -6.22 -17.05 44.56
C ILE A 5 -7.11 -15.85 44.90
N CYS A 6 -8.10 -15.55 44.09
CA CYS A 6 -9.20 -14.66 44.47
C CYS A 6 -10.26 -15.46 45.24
N ARG A 7 -10.41 -15.16 46.53
CA ARG A 7 -11.53 -15.64 47.38
C ARG A 7 -12.75 -14.75 47.11
N GLY A 8 -13.79 -15.34 46.53
CA GLY A 8 -15.09 -14.71 46.44
C GLY A 8 -15.93 -14.95 47.69
N THR A 9 -16.47 -13.90 48.26
CA THR A 9 -17.46 -13.92 49.33
C THR A 9 -18.86 -14.03 48.71
N VAL A 10 -19.59 -15.07 49.09
CA VAL A 10 -20.99 -15.28 48.68
C VAL A 10 -21.88 -14.43 49.56
N LEU A 11 -22.65 -13.52 48.99
CA LEU A 11 -23.82 -12.90 49.61
C LEU A 11 -25.06 -13.29 48.78
N LEU A 12 -25.96 -14.05 49.41
CA LEU A 12 -27.30 -14.35 48.90
C LEU A 12 -28.17 -13.09 48.92
N GLY A 13 -28.74 -12.72 47.80
CA GLY A 13 -29.75 -11.69 47.66
C GLY A 13 -30.44 -11.77 46.30
N LEU A 14 -31.72 -12.06 46.33
CA LEU A 14 -32.72 -12.27 45.28
C LEU A 14 -32.51 -11.53 43.94
N GLY A 15 -32.53 -12.31 42.86
CA GLY A 15 -33.26 -12.05 41.62
C GLY A 15 -32.80 -10.87 40.75
N LEU A 16 -31.83 -11.12 39.85
CA LEU A 16 -31.87 -10.64 38.45
C LEU A 16 -30.78 -11.43 37.70
N SER A 17 -31.19 -12.23 36.72
CA SER A 17 -30.27 -12.98 35.86
C SER A 17 -29.48 -11.99 34.99
N LEU A 18 -28.32 -11.56 35.43
CA LEU A 18 -27.28 -11.00 34.57
C LEU A 18 -26.65 -12.17 33.83
N VAL A 19 -27.08 -12.37 32.58
CA VAL A 19 -26.28 -13.10 31.61
C VAL A 19 -25.04 -12.25 31.39
N LEU A 20 -23.96 -12.56 32.10
CA LEU A 20 -22.63 -12.10 31.74
C LEU A 20 -22.35 -12.68 30.36
N ALA A 21 -22.43 -11.83 29.35
CA ALA A 21 -21.84 -12.11 28.06
C ALA A 21 -20.35 -12.36 28.31
N GLY A 22 -19.98 -13.65 28.44
CA GLY A 22 -18.60 -14.07 28.35
C GLY A 22 -18.10 -13.64 26.95
N GLY A 23 -17.36 -12.54 26.92
CA GLY A 23 -16.59 -12.18 25.76
C GLY A 23 -15.73 -13.38 25.35
N CYS A 24 -15.40 -13.47 24.07
CA CYS A 24 -14.51 -14.48 23.48
C CYS A 24 -13.11 -14.41 24.12
N ASN A 25 -13.00 -14.69 25.39
CA ASN A 25 -11.75 -14.94 26.07
C ASN A 25 -11.59 -16.44 26.20
N ASP A 26 -10.45 -16.92 25.72
CA ASP A 26 -10.01 -18.30 25.68
C ASP A 26 -10.52 -19.14 24.50
N VAL A 27 -10.30 -18.67 23.28
CA VAL A 27 -9.85 -19.61 22.26
C VAL A 27 -8.44 -20.01 22.66
N SER A 28 -8.27 -21.23 23.20
CA SER A 28 -6.98 -21.71 23.65
C SER A 28 -5.95 -21.44 22.57
N THR A 29 -4.95 -20.65 22.90
CA THR A 29 -3.81 -20.31 22.04
C THR A 29 -2.97 -21.54 21.66
N ASP A 30 -3.29 -22.70 22.19
CA ASP A 30 -2.56 -23.96 22.05
C ASP A 30 -3.08 -24.92 20.99
N LEU A 31 -4.11 -24.55 20.22
CA LEU A 31 -4.52 -25.37 19.09
C LEU A 31 -3.47 -25.26 17.97
N LYS A 32 -2.52 -26.21 17.97
CA LYS A 32 -1.61 -26.38 16.85
C LYS A 32 -2.43 -26.57 15.57
N ALA A 33 -2.07 -25.84 14.51
CA ALA A 33 -2.63 -26.09 13.20
C ALA A 33 -2.35 -27.56 12.83
N PRO A 34 -3.29 -28.26 12.17
CA PRO A 34 -3.03 -29.62 11.72
C PRO A 34 -1.83 -29.62 10.76
N THR A 35 -0.86 -30.47 11.05
CA THR A 35 0.26 -30.71 10.15
C THR A 35 -0.12 -31.85 9.19
N TYR A 36 0.05 -31.58 7.90
CA TYR A 36 -0.20 -32.56 6.85
C TYR A 36 1.12 -33.22 6.41
N ASN A 37 1.01 -34.36 5.78
CA ASN A 37 2.11 -34.97 5.03
C ASN A 37 1.62 -35.20 3.60
N THR A 38 1.81 -34.16 2.77
CA THR A 38 1.29 -34.15 1.40
C THR A 38 2.17 -34.92 0.42
N SER A 39 1.61 -35.29 -0.73
CA SER A 39 2.36 -35.83 -1.86
C SER A 39 3.04 -34.73 -2.71
N ILE A 40 2.77 -33.46 -2.44
CA ILE A 40 3.26 -32.31 -3.19
C ILE A 40 4.78 -32.20 -3.05
N LYS A 41 5.48 -31.84 -4.11
CA LYS A 41 6.94 -31.62 -4.05
C LYS A 41 7.27 -30.39 -3.21
N GLN A 42 8.40 -30.45 -2.47
CA GLN A 42 8.84 -29.36 -1.59
C GLN A 42 9.09 -28.05 -2.31
N ASP A 43 9.55 -28.11 -3.54
CA ASP A 43 9.87 -26.98 -4.42
C ASP A 43 8.71 -26.58 -5.36
N SER A 44 7.52 -27.15 -5.13
CA SER A 44 6.34 -26.84 -5.96
C SER A 44 5.97 -25.36 -5.83
N THR A 45 5.80 -24.73 -6.99
CA THR A 45 5.33 -23.35 -7.14
C THR A 45 3.96 -23.26 -7.83
N ARG A 46 3.45 -24.38 -8.35
CA ARG A 46 2.21 -24.45 -9.12
C ARG A 46 1.00 -24.60 -8.22
N ILE A 47 -0.02 -23.79 -8.48
CA ILE A 47 -1.29 -23.83 -7.73
C ILE A 47 -2.01 -25.14 -7.98
N SER A 48 -1.96 -25.65 -9.21
CA SER A 48 -2.60 -26.89 -9.63
C SER A 48 -2.10 -28.13 -8.87
N ASP A 49 -0.85 -28.13 -8.40
CA ASP A 49 -0.29 -29.26 -7.63
C ASP A 49 -1.03 -29.50 -6.30
N PHE A 50 -1.69 -28.46 -5.76
CA PHE A 50 -2.45 -28.53 -4.51
C PHE A 50 -3.92 -28.98 -4.70
N GLN A 51 -4.43 -29.02 -5.93
CA GLN A 51 -5.84 -29.29 -6.22
C GLN A 51 -6.29 -30.65 -5.70
N LYS A 52 -5.48 -31.68 -5.88
CA LYS A 52 -5.82 -33.06 -5.51
C LYS A 52 -5.96 -33.22 -3.99
N ASP A 53 -5.01 -32.69 -3.24
CA ASP A 53 -4.95 -32.87 -1.80
C ASP A 53 -5.88 -31.87 -1.05
N PHE A 54 -6.16 -30.70 -1.65
CA PHE A 54 -6.94 -29.60 -1.05
C PHE A 54 -8.02 -29.07 -2.00
N PRO A 55 -8.95 -29.91 -2.50
CA PRO A 55 -9.91 -29.51 -3.54
C PRO A 55 -10.85 -28.38 -3.12
N LEU A 56 -11.27 -28.32 -1.85
CA LEU A 56 -12.19 -27.27 -1.35
C LEU A 56 -11.48 -25.92 -1.23
N GLN A 57 -10.24 -25.90 -0.76
CA GLN A 57 -9.43 -24.70 -0.68
C GLN A 57 -9.07 -24.21 -2.08
N TYR A 58 -8.69 -25.12 -2.98
CA TYR A 58 -8.41 -24.81 -4.38
C TYR A 58 -9.64 -24.21 -5.08
N ALA A 59 -10.82 -24.81 -4.92
CA ALA A 59 -12.05 -24.29 -5.51
C ALA A 59 -12.39 -22.87 -5.00
N SER A 60 -12.20 -22.62 -3.70
CA SER A 60 -12.40 -21.26 -3.15
C SER A 60 -11.31 -20.29 -3.59
N TYR A 61 -10.05 -20.74 -3.76
CA TYR A 61 -8.96 -19.93 -4.29
C TYR A 61 -9.26 -19.49 -5.74
N MET A 62 -9.78 -20.35 -6.58
CA MET A 62 -10.10 -20.01 -7.98
C MET A 62 -11.14 -18.89 -8.10
N LYS A 63 -11.91 -18.59 -7.05
CA LYS A 63 -12.80 -17.40 -7.00
C LYS A 63 -12.03 -16.07 -7.03
N ASN A 64 -10.72 -16.07 -6.80
CA ASN A 64 -9.90 -14.86 -6.99
C ASN A 64 -9.85 -14.41 -8.46
N ASN A 65 -10.32 -15.22 -9.40
CA ASN A 65 -10.55 -14.80 -10.79
C ASN A 65 -11.80 -13.89 -10.95
N GLU A 66 -12.68 -13.83 -9.94
CA GLU A 66 -13.90 -13.03 -9.99
C GLU A 66 -13.55 -11.56 -9.66
N SER A 67 -13.45 -10.73 -10.67
CA SER A 67 -13.13 -9.29 -10.54
C SER A 67 -14.27 -8.36 -10.97
N GLN A 68 -15.48 -8.92 -11.21
CA GLN A 68 -16.62 -8.16 -11.74
C GLN A 68 -17.38 -7.40 -10.65
N VAL A 69 -17.39 -7.92 -9.42
CA VAL A 69 -18.08 -7.27 -8.29
C VAL A 69 -17.16 -6.21 -7.68
N MET A 70 -17.59 -4.97 -7.75
CA MET A 70 -16.90 -3.82 -7.17
C MET A 70 -17.46 -3.46 -5.80
N THR A 71 -16.60 -2.95 -4.92
CA THR A 71 -17.03 -2.25 -3.71
C THR A 71 -17.25 -0.77 -4.01
N GLU A 72 -17.79 0.01 -3.06
CA GLU A 72 -18.03 1.46 -3.21
C GLU A 72 -16.77 2.22 -3.68
N TYR A 73 -15.61 1.85 -3.15
CA TYR A 73 -14.33 2.48 -3.50
C TYR A 73 -13.54 1.69 -4.55
N LYS A 74 -14.24 0.96 -5.42
CA LYS A 74 -13.72 0.30 -6.63
C LYS A 74 -12.57 -0.69 -6.38
N GLY A 75 -12.50 -1.31 -5.20
CA GLY A 75 -11.51 -2.38 -4.93
C GLY A 75 -11.76 -3.63 -5.76
N SER A 76 -10.69 -4.31 -6.18
CA SER A 76 -10.70 -5.54 -6.99
C SER A 76 -11.48 -5.42 -8.29
N VAL A 77 -11.22 -4.39 -9.08
CA VAL A 77 -11.94 -4.11 -10.31
C VAL A 77 -11.15 -4.44 -11.56
N ASN A 78 -11.89 -4.62 -12.65
CA ASN A 78 -11.37 -4.99 -13.94
C ASN A 78 -10.97 -3.77 -14.79
N PHE A 79 -10.34 -2.76 -14.19
CA PHE A 79 -9.89 -1.56 -14.88
C PHE A 79 -8.53 -1.80 -15.54
N ARG A 80 -8.52 -2.22 -16.81
CA ARG A 80 -7.30 -2.46 -17.60
C ARG A 80 -7.42 -1.83 -18.99
N LYS A 81 -6.29 -1.50 -19.58
CA LYS A 81 -6.25 -0.78 -20.86
C LYS A 81 -6.94 -1.52 -22.02
N ASN A 82 -7.04 -2.84 -21.93
CA ASN A 82 -7.65 -3.70 -22.94
C ASN A 82 -9.04 -4.21 -22.50
N ASP A 83 -9.66 -3.55 -21.52
CA ASP A 83 -10.99 -3.92 -21.05
C ASP A 83 -12.04 -3.05 -21.76
N ASP A 84 -12.71 -3.61 -22.77
CA ASP A 84 -13.73 -2.90 -23.57
C ASP A 84 -14.97 -2.51 -22.74
N VAL A 85 -15.18 -3.13 -21.60
CA VAL A 85 -16.33 -2.85 -20.71
C VAL A 85 -16.04 -1.65 -19.81
N ASN A 86 -14.79 -1.22 -19.68
CA ASN A 86 -14.38 -0.23 -18.70
C ASN A 86 -14.01 1.12 -19.32
N PRO A 87 -14.70 2.22 -18.94
CA PRO A 87 -14.39 3.55 -19.46
C PRO A 87 -13.08 4.14 -18.90
N LEU A 88 -12.45 3.51 -17.88
CA LEU A 88 -11.25 4.00 -17.21
C LEU A 88 -10.16 2.92 -17.19
N PRO A 89 -9.59 2.54 -18.33
CA PRO A 89 -8.65 1.43 -18.44
C PRO A 89 -7.35 1.62 -17.63
N LYS A 90 -7.04 2.85 -17.22
CA LYS A 90 -5.87 3.18 -16.40
C LYS A 90 -6.13 3.19 -14.89
N GLY A 91 -7.35 2.85 -14.49
CA GLY A 91 -7.76 2.74 -13.11
C GLY A 91 -8.52 3.95 -12.55
N TRP A 92 -9.28 3.70 -11.50
CA TRP A 92 -10.09 4.71 -10.82
C TRP A 92 -9.23 5.80 -10.14
N LYS A 93 -8.15 5.41 -9.47
CA LYS A 93 -7.20 6.36 -8.86
C LYS A 93 -6.55 7.26 -9.91
N HIS A 94 -6.28 6.72 -11.09
CA HIS A 94 -5.74 7.51 -12.20
C HIS A 94 -6.65 8.67 -12.63
N ALA A 95 -7.97 8.53 -12.49
CA ALA A 95 -8.93 9.57 -12.82
C ALA A 95 -8.95 10.73 -11.80
N GLN A 96 -8.38 10.58 -10.62
CA GLN A 96 -8.34 11.64 -9.60
C GLN A 96 -7.46 12.81 -10.09
N PRO A 97 -7.97 14.05 -10.12
CA PRO A 97 -7.26 15.18 -10.72
C PRO A 97 -5.98 15.56 -9.99
N TYR A 98 -5.96 15.40 -8.67
CA TYR A 98 -4.79 15.76 -7.85
C TYR A 98 -3.58 14.86 -8.11
N LEU A 99 -3.80 13.57 -8.33
CA LEU A 99 -2.73 12.59 -8.43
C LEU A 99 -1.81 12.82 -9.63
N LYS A 100 -2.32 13.42 -10.71
CA LYS A 100 -1.50 13.76 -11.88
C LYS A 100 -0.46 14.83 -11.56
N ASN A 101 -0.81 15.80 -10.75
CA ASN A 101 0.14 16.80 -10.24
C ASN A 101 1.04 16.21 -9.15
N LEU A 102 0.47 15.53 -8.16
CA LEU A 102 1.20 15.01 -6.99
C LEU A 102 2.24 13.95 -7.35
N TRP A 103 2.03 13.21 -8.44
CA TRP A 103 2.98 12.22 -8.98
C TRP A 103 3.80 12.75 -10.17
N LEU A 104 3.84 14.05 -10.42
CA LEU A 104 4.50 14.60 -11.58
C LEU A 104 5.99 14.21 -11.63
N GLY A 105 6.38 13.53 -12.71
CA GLY A 105 7.71 12.96 -12.89
C GLY A 105 7.85 11.50 -12.45
N TYR A 106 6.77 10.88 -11.96
CA TYR A 106 6.74 9.49 -11.54
C TYR A 106 5.66 8.69 -12.30
N PRO A 107 5.84 7.39 -12.56
CA PRO A 107 4.91 6.62 -13.42
C PRO A 107 3.47 6.60 -12.97
N PHE A 108 3.19 6.79 -11.68
CA PHE A 108 1.83 6.85 -11.14
C PHE A 108 0.99 8.01 -11.68
N MET A 109 1.62 9.08 -12.16
CA MET A 109 0.90 10.14 -12.89
C MET A 109 0.23 9.63 -14.17
N TYR A 110 0.80 8.56 -14.75
CA TYR A 110 0.34 8.00 -16.01
C TYR A 110 -0.72 6.92 -15.80
N GLU A 111 -0.49 6.00 -14.87
CA GLU A 111 -1.36 4.85 -14.63
C GLU A 111 -1.35 4.47 -13.15
N TYR A 112 -2.53 4.37 -12.53
CA TYR A 112 -2.68 3.93 -11.15
C TYR A 112 -3.90 3.01 -11.02
N ASN A 113 -3.70 1.72 -11.30
CA ASN A 113 -4.74 0.70 -11.26
C ASN A 113 -4.92 0.13 -9.86
N GLU A 114 -6.15 -0.24 -9.53
CA GLU A 114 -6.50 -1.04 -8.37
C GLU A 114 -6.12 -2.51 -8.58
N ALA A 115 -5.85 -3.23 -7.47
CA ALA A 115 -5.60 -4.67 -7.51
C ALA A 115 -6.86 -5.45 -7.89
N ARG A 116 -6.71 -6.54 -8.67
CA ARG A 116 -7.83 -7.42 -9.06
C ARG A 116 -7.94 -8.68 -8.22
N GLY A 117 -6.86 -9.14 -7.63
CA GLY A 117 -6.77 -10.39 -6.87
C GLY A 117 -5.50 -11.16 -7.20
N HIS A 118 -5.20 -12.15 -6.38
CA HIS A 118 -3.94 -12.91 -6.42
C HIS A 118 -3.68 -13.61 -7.75
N THR A 119 -4.72 -14.15 -8.39
CA THR A 119 -4.62 -14.82 -9.69
C THR A 119 -4.22 -13.91 -10.85
N TYR A 120 -4.34 -12.61 -10.67
CA TYR A 120 -3.94 -11.61 -11.67
C TYR A 120 -2.57 -10.98 -11.40
N ALA A 121 -1.87 -11.37 -10.33
CA ALA A 121 -0.66 -10.67 -9.91
C ALA A 121 0.44 -10.65 -10.98
N ILE A 122 0.64 -11.74 -11.71
CA ILE A 122 1.59 -11.80 -12.82
C ILE A 122 1.03 -11.11 -14.04
N LYS A 123 -0.21 -11.44 -14.43
CA LYS A 123 -0.85 -10.86 -15.61
C LYS A 123 -0.85 -9.33 -15.56
N ASP A 124 -1.28 -8.75 -14.43
CA ASP A 124 -1.28 -7.30 -14.26
C ASP A 124 0.13 -6.71 -14.32
N PHE A 125 1.09 -7.39 -13.73
CA PHE A 125 2.49 -6.97 -13.78
C PHE A 125 3.04 -6.96 -15.22
N LEU A 126 2.62 -7.91 -16.05
CA LEU A 126 3.01 -7.98 -17.47
C LEU A 126 2.27 -6.95 -18.34
N GLU A 127 1.07 -6.53 -17.97
CA GLU A 127 0.21 -5.65 -18.78
C GLU A 127 0.29 -4.17 -18.39
N ILE A 128 0.67 -3.83 -17.17
CA ILE A 128 0.69 -2.43 -16.70
C ILE A 128 1.77 -1.62 -17.39
N ASP A 129 1.35 -0.60 -18.16
CA ASP A 129 2.27 0.28 -18.90
C ASP A 129 3.17 1.08 -17.97
N ARG A 130 2.71 1.45 -16.79
CA ARG A 130 3.52 2.12 -15.77
C ARG A 130 4.81 1.37 -15.45
N ILE A 131 4.77 0.04 -15.42
CA ILE A 131 5.95 -0.82 -15.22
C ILE A 131 6.65 -1.10 -16.56
N ASN A 132 5.90 -1.45 -17.60
CA ASN A 132 6.45 -1.92 -18.87
C ASN A 132 7.29 -0.87 -19.59
N ARG A 133 6.90 0.41 -19.54
CA ARG A 133 7.69 1.50 -20.14
C ARG A 133 9.08 1.66 -19.53
N TYR A 134 9.22 1.35 -18.25
CA TYR A 134 10.52 1.35 -17.58
C TYR A 134 11.29 0.05 -17.84
N ALA A 135 10.59 -1.09 -17.82
CA ALA A 135 11.18 -2.41 -18.03
C ALA A 135 11.76 -2.55 -19.46
N GLU A 136 11.08 -2.04 -20.48
CA GLU A 136 11.57 -2.06 -21.87
C GLU A 136 12.94 -1.39 -22.05
N LYS A 137 13.31 -0.47 -21.16
CA LYS A 137 14.59 0.25 -21.18
C LYS A 137 15.61 -0.29 -20.17
N GLY A 138 15.37 -1.47 -19.58
CA GLY A 138 16.30 -2.11 -18.66
C GLY A 138 16.42 -1.38 -17.32
N GLY A 139 15.33 -0.78 -16.82
CA GLY A 139 15.39 0.06 -15.62
C GLY A 139 14.84 -0.55 -14.34
N LEU A 140 14.15 -1.68 -14.38
CA LEU A 140 13.52 -2.28 -13.21
C LEU A 140 14.24 -3.54 -12.73
N PRO A 141 14.45 -3.67 -11.41
CA PRO A 141 15.08 -4.83 -10.83
C PRO A 141 14.10 -6.02 -10.68
N ALA A 142 14.65 -7.24 -10.64
CA ALA A 142 13.90 -8.47 -10.39
C ALA A 142 13.18 -8.49 -9.04
N THR A 143 13.53 -7.63 -8.11
CA THR A 143 12.85 -7.41 -6.83
C THR A 143 11.34 -7.26 -6.99
N CYS A 144 10.86 -6.67 -8.10
CA CYS A 144 9.44 -6.55 -8.40
C CYS A 144 8.68 -7.88 -8.39
N TRP A 145 9.37 -9.02 -8.57
CA TRP A 145 8.78 -10.36 -8.50
C TRP A 145 8.48 -10.84 -7.09
N ASN A 146 9.02 -10.20 -6.04
CA ASN A 146 8.86 -10.63 -4.64
C ASN A 146 7.40 -10.87 -4.23
N CYS A 147 6.49 -10.00 -4.69
CA CYS A 147 5.06 -10.06 -4.36
C CYS A 147 4.20 -10.55 -5.54
N LYS A 148 4.71 -11.43 -6.42
CA LYS A 148 3.99 -11.88 -7.63
C LYS A 148 3.91 -13.38 -7.78
N THR A 149 4.90 -14.12 -7.27
CA THR A 149 5.03 -15.57 -7.52
C THR A 149 5.81 -16.27 -6.41
N PRO A 150 5.46 -17.53 -6.05
CA PRO A 150 6.32 -18.35 -5.17
C PRO A 150 7.62 -18.76 -5.84
N LYS A 151 7.72 -18.72 -7.17
CA LYS A 151 8.92 -19.09 -7.92
C LYS A 151 10.12 -18.19 -7.62
N MET A 152 9.89 -16.99 -7.09
CA MET A 152 10.93 -16.08 -6.64
C MET A 152 11.91 -16.76 -5.66
N MET A 153 11.44 -17.66 -4.78
CA MET A 153 12.33 -18.40 -3.87
C MET A 153 13.34 -19.27 -4.62
N ASN A 154 12.92 -19.91 -5.72
CA ASN A 154 13.79 -20.74 -6.53
C ASN A 154 14.86 -19.88 -7.20
N TRP A 155 14.49 -18.71 -7.71
CA TRP A 155 15.44 -17.77 -8.30
C TRP A 155 16.40 -17.17 -7.27
N VAL A 156 15.92 -16.85 -6.06
CA VAL A 156 16.81 -16.41 -4.97
C VAL A 156 17.77 -17.54 -4.56
N ALA A 157 17.31 -18.79 -4.51
CA ALA A 157 18.17 -19.93 -4.22
C ALA A 157 19.25 -20.15 -5.30
N GLU A 158 18.91 -19.89 -6.57
CA GLU A 158 19.82 -20.02 -7.72
C GLU A 158 20.85 -18.89 -7.80
N TYR A 159 20.39 -17.62 -7.64
CA TYR A 159 21.20 -16.42 -7.89
C TYR A 159 21.73 -15.74 -6.62
N GLY A 160 21.24 -16.13 -5.43
CA GLY A 160 21.55 -15.47 -4.17
C GLY A 160 21.16 -13.98 -4.20
N ASP A 161 21.91 -13.14 -3.49
CA ASP A 161 21.67 -11.69 -3.45
C ASP A 161 21.79 -10.99 -4.82
N LYS A 162 22.42 -11.62 -5.79
CA LYS A 162 22.49 -11.08 -7.17
C LYS A 162 21.14 -11.09 -7.88
N PHE A 163 20.18 -11.88 -7.40
CA PHE A 163 18.82 -11.91 -7.94
C PHE A 163 18.19 -10.51 -7.92
N TRP A 164 18.30 -9.81 -6.80
CA TRP A 164 17.58 -8.55 -6.57
C TRP A 164 17.88 -7.46 -7.60
N SER A 165 19.13 -7.38 -8.06
CA SER A 165 19.60 -6.39 -9.05
C SER A 165 19.55 -6.85 -10.50
N LYS A 166 19.11 -8.10 -10.78
CA LYS A 166 18.93 -8.56 -12.16
C LYS A 166 17.81 -7.78 -12.85
N ASP A 167 17.87 -7.69 -14.17
CA ASP A 167 16.79 -7.11 -14.96
C ASP A 167 15.51 -7.95 -14.81
N VAL A 168 14.41 -7.28 -14.50
CA VAL A 168 13.08 -7.90 -14.32
C VAL A 168 12.64 -8.72 -15.54
N ASN A 169 13.07 -8.33 -16.74
CA ASN A 169 12.69 -8.97 -18.01
C ASN A 169 13.25 -10.38 -18.18
N ILE A 170 14.36 -10.73 -17.49
CA ILE A 170 14.91 -12.08 -17.52
C ILE A 170 13.87 -13.13 -17.10
N PHE A 171 12.99 -12.77 -16.18
CA PHE A 171 12.00 -13.66 -15.57
C PHE A 171 10.58 -13.50 -16.15
N ARG A 172 10.42 -12.78 -17.28
CA ARG A 172 9.12 -12.51 -17.92
C ARG A 172 8.80 -13.46 -19.08
N THR A 173 9.69 -14.37 -19.42
CA THR A 173 9.47 -15.30 -20.53
C THR A 173 8.52 -16.43 -20.11
N LYS A 174 7.85 -17.06 -21.09
CA LYS A 174 6.95 -18.20 -20.84
C LYS A 174 7.70 -19.42 -20.27
N GLU A 175 8.99 -19.54 -20.56
CA GLU A 175 9.86 -20.59 -20.03
C GLU A 175 10.21 -20.32 -18.56
N ALA A 176 10.32 -19.04 -18.17
CA ALA A 176 10.64 -18.64 -16.81
C ALA A 176 9.44 -18.74 -15.88
N ILE A 177 8.21 -18.42 -16.34
CA ILE A 177 7.03 -18.32 -15.48
C ILE A 177 5.73 -18.66 -16.22
N ASP A 178 4.88 -19.46 -15.57
CA ASP A 178 3.49 -19.70 -15.98
C ASP A 178 2.57 -18.69 -15.26
N GLU A 179 2.11 -17.67 -16.00
CA GLU A 179 1.31 -16.58 -15.43
C GLU A 179 -0.03 -17.01 -14.82
N LYS A 180 -0.54 -18.20 -15.17
CA LYS A 180 -1.83 -18.69 -14.71
C LYS A 180 -1.71 -19.61 -13.49
N ASP A 181 -0.63 -20.38 -13.42
CA ASP A 181 -0.47 -21.45 -12.43
C ASP A 181 0.65 -21.18 -11.41
N GLU A 182 1.54 -20.23 -11.68
CA GLU A 182 2.65 -19.86 -10.79
C GLU A 182 2.50 -18.42 -10.22
N THR A 183 1.30 -17.84 -10.25
CA THR A 183 0.98 -16.56 -9.59
C THR A 183 0.92 -16.71 -8.06
N ILE A 184 0.56 -15.65 -7.33
CA ILE A 184 0.44 -15.72 -5.86
C ILE A 184 -0.52 -16.86 -5.49
N GLY A 185 0.00 -17.91 -4.88
CA GLY A 185 -0.73 -19.15 -4.61
C GLY A 185 -0.37 -19.80 -3.29
N CYS A 186 -0.69 -21.09 -3.18
CA CYS A 186 -0.56 -21.85 -1.93
C CYS A 186 0.85 -21.77 -1.33
N ALA A 187 1.88 -21.94 -2.16
CA ALA A 187 3.28 -21.98 -1.75
C ALA A 187 3.84 -20.63 -1.26
N ASN A 188 3.15 -19.50 -1.51
CA ASN A 188 3.52 -18.21 -0.92
C ASN A 188 3.24 -18.15 0.60
N CYS A 189 2.29 -18.94 1.09
CA CYS A 189 1.87 -18.92 2.49
C CYS A 189 2.15 -20.22 3.22
N HIS A 190 2.10 -21.36 2.51
CA HIS A 190 2.20 -22.69 3.09
C HIS A 190 3.47 -23.40 2.66
N ASP A 191 4.05 -24.17 3.57
CA ASP A 191 5.02 -25.19 3.21
C ASP A 191 4.31 -26.32 2.43
N PRO A 192 4.80 -26.69 1.21
CA PRO A 192 4.11 -27.67 0.39
C PRO A 192 3.98 -29.06 1.03
N LYS A 193 4.88 -29.46 1.93
CA LYS A 193 4.86 -30.77 2.58
C LYS A 193 3.96 -30.83 3.80
N THR A 194 4.01 -29.80 4.63
CA THR A 194 3.34 -29.80 5.93
C THR A 194 2.08 -28.95 5.94
N MET A 195 1.90 -28.09 4.95
CA MET A 195 0.87 -27.05 4.91
C MET A 195 0.90 -26.07 6.07
N GLU A 196 1.96 -26.08 6.85
CA GLU A 196 2.18 -25.06 7.89
C GLU A 196 2.41 -23.69 7.25
N LEU A 197 1.96 -22.64 7.92
CA LEU A 197 2.27 -21.28 7.49
C LEU A 197 3.77 -21.02 7.64
N ARG A 198 4.37 -20.40 6.65
CA ARG A 198 5.81 -20.09 6.63
C ARG A 198 6.10 -18.64 6.21
N PRO A 199 7.17 -18.03 6.74
CA PRO A 199 7.71 -16.80 6.18
C PRO A 199 8.41 -17.14 4.85
N TYR A 200 7.78 -16.81 3.75
CA TYR A 200 8.28 -17.06 2.40
C TYR A 200 9.23 -15.94 1.94
N SER A 201 8.87 -14.67 2.20
CA SER A 201 9.54 -13.49 1.70
C SER A 201 10.82 -13.17 2.50
N GLU A 202 11.93 -12.89 1.81
CA GLU A 202 13.19 -12.50 2.46
C GLU A 202 13.07 -11.23 3.33
N PRO A 203 12.41 -10.13 2.90
CA PRO A 203 12.28 -8.95 3.76
C PRO A 203 11.54 -9.23 5.07
N LEU A 204 10.56 -10.16 5.08
CA LEU A 204 9.92 -10.57 6.34
C LEU A 204 10.88 -11.35 7.23
N LYS A 205 11.65 -12.30 6.68
CA LYS A 205 12.67 -13.05 7.43
C LYS A 205 13.73 -12.13 8.02
N ASP A 206 14.18 -11.15 7.24
CA ASP A 206 15.15 -10.16 7.69
C ASP A 206 14.60 -9.31 8.85
N TRP A 207 13.33 -8.87 8.75
CA TRP A 207 12.70 -8.13 9.83
C TRP A 207 12.51 -8.98 11.09
N LEU A 208 12.04 -10.22 10.97
CA LEU A 208 11.92 -11.13 12.11
C LEU A 208 13.27 -11.26 12.84
N LYS A 209 14.35 -11.43 12.08
CA LYS A 209 15.72 -11.50 12.63
C LYS A 209 16.11 -10.19 13.32
N ARG A 210 15.91 -9.02 12.69
CA ARG A 210 16.27 -7.72 13.27
C ARG A 210 15.47 -7.41 14.52
N SER A 211 14.17 -7.78 14.54
CA SER A 211 13.29 -7.55 15.68
C SER A 211 13.42 -8.61 16.81
N GLY A 212 14.28 -9.63 16.64
CA GLY A 212 14.44 -10.71 17.60
C GLY A 212 13.23 -11.64 17.72
N LYS A 213 12.32 -11.62 16.73
CA LYS A 213 11.14 -12.47 16.69
C LYS A 213 11.46 -13.83 16.06
N ASP A 214 11.05 -14.89 16.74
CA ASP A 214 11.15 -16.26 16.27
C ASP A 214 9.80 -16.70 15.68
N TRP A 215 9.77 -17.02 14.39
CA TRP A 215 8.54 -17.46 13.72
C TRP A 215 7.84 -18.62 14.44
N ASP A 216 8.59 -19.58 14.94
CA ASP A 216 8.01 -20.79 15.55
C ASP A 216 7.32 -20.50 16.88
N LYS A 217 7.72 -19.43 17.55
CA LYS A 217 7.13 -18.94 18.81
C LYS A 217 5.95 -18.00 18.63
N LEU A 218 5.68 -17.55 17.40
CA LEU A 218 4.54 -16.69 17.13
C LEU A 218 3.23 -17.45 17.32
N THR A 219 2.23 -16.74 17.83
CA THR A 219 0.87 -17.27 17.93
C THR A 219 0.29 -17.58 16.55
N ARG A 220 -0.73 -18.43 16.54
CA ARG A 220 -1.45 -18.76 15.30
C ARG A 220 -1.96 -17.50 14.57
N ASN A 221 -2.49 -16.52 15.28
CA ASN A 221 -3.04 -15.32 14.67
C ASN A 221 -1.96 -14.36 14.17
N GLU A 222 -0.81 -14.26 14.86
CA GLU A 222 0.35 -13.54 14.32
C GLU A 222 0.84 -14.16 13.02
N LYS A 223 0.97 -15.48 12.93
CA LYS A 223 1.34 -16.17 11.68
C LYS A 223 0.32 -15.92 10.56
N ARG A 224 -1.00 -15.97 10.85
CA ARG A 224 -2.10 -15.69 9.91
C ARG A 224 -2.18 -14.23 9.48
N THR A 225 -1.53 -13.33 10.18
CA THR A 225 -1.36 -11.92 9.81
C THR A 225 -0.07 -11.73 9.01
N LEU A 226 1.06 -12.23 9.51
CA LEU A 226 2.37 -11.99 8.90
C LEU A 226 2.55 -12.66 7.53
N VAL A 227 1.84 -13.74 7.21
CA VAL A 227 1.85 -14.29 5.84
C VAL A 227 1.21 -13.35 4.81
N CYS A 228 0.32 -12.45 5.22
CA CYS A 228 -0.20 -11.37 4.37
C CYS A 228 0.77 -10.19 4.32
N ALA A 229 1.35 -9.85 5.47
CA ALA A 229 2.35 -8.80 5.64
C ALA A 229 3.68 -9.06 4.90
N GLN A 230 3.83 -10.17 4.21
CA GLN A 230 4.95 -10.39 3.29
C GLN A 230 4.90 -9.50 2.05
N CYS A 231 3.70 -9.02 1.68
CA CYS A 231 3.44 -8.25 0.47
C CYS A 231 2.55 -7.03 0.74
N HIS A 232 1.65 -7.10 1.73
CA HIS A 232 0.73 -6.02 2.09
C HIS A 232 1.35 -5.11 3.16
N VAL A 233 2.41 -4.42 2.76
CA VAL A 233 3.27 -3.61 3.64
C VAL A 233 3.91 -2.46 2.88
N GLU A 234 4.43 -1.51 3.63
CA GLU A 234 5.41 -0.56 3.12
C GLU A 234 6.77 -1.22 2.96
N TYR A 235 7.44 -0.92 1.85
CA TYR A 235 8.79 -1.40 1.58
C TYR A 235 9.53 -0.44 0.65
N TYR A 236 10.85 -0.52 0.68
CA TYR A 236 11.73 0.15 -0.28
C TYR A 236 12.82 -0.80 -0.78
N PHE A 237 13.54 -0.37 -1.81
CA PHE A 237 14.68 -1.11 -2.33
C PHE A 237 15.97 -0.46 -1.88
N THR A 238 16.88 -1.28 -1.32
CA THR A 238 18.17 -0.77 -0.88
C THR A 238 18.99 -0.20 -2.03
N HIS A 239 19.71 0.87 -1.75
CA HIS A 239 20.77 1.34 -2.64
C HIS A 239 22.02 0.46 -2.48
N LYS A 240 22.84 0.34 -3.55
CA LYS A 240 24.10 -0.43 -3.54
C LYS A 240 25.06 -0.05 -2.41
N ASP A 241 24.94 1.16 -1.87
CA ASP A 241 25.79 1.66 -0.79
C ASP A 241 25.36 1.15 0.59
N ASN A 242 24.14 0.62 0.72
CA ASN A 242 23.50 0.21 1.97
C ASN A 242 23.19 -1.29 2.03
N GLY A 243 23.76 -2.09 1.14
CA GLY A 243 23.55 -3.54 1.08
C GLY A 243 23.47 -4.06 -0.35
N PRO A 244 22.99 -5.30 -0.56
CA PRO A 244 22.75 -5.81 -1.89
C PRO A 244 21.79 -4.87 -2.65
N ALA A 245 22.20 -4.40 -3.83
CA ALA A 245 21.43 -3.44 -4.61
C ALA A 245 20.02 -3.97 -4.91
N ALA A 246 19.03 -3.11 -4.74
CA ALA A 246 17.61 -3.38 -4.97
C ALA A 246 16.99 -4.49 -4.09
N ARG A 247 17.61 -4.89 -2.98
CA ARG A 247 16.98 -5.80 -2.02
C ARG A 247 15.78 -5.13 -1.36
N PRO A 248 14.62 -5.79 -1.24
CA PRO A 248 13.47 -5.20 -0.57
C PRO A 248 13.68 -5.21 0.95
N VAL A 249 13.29 -4.11 1.62
CA VAL A 249 13.39 -3.95 3.07
C VAL A 249 12.12 -3.30 3.61
N PHE A 250 11.66 -3.75 4.77
CA PHE A 250 10.56 -3.12 5.52
C PHE A 250 11.12 -2.03 6.44
N PRO A 251 10.62 -0.79 6.37
CA PRO A 251 11.12 0.35 7.16
C PRO A 251 10.50 0.38 8.57
N TRP A 252 10.53 -0.76 9.28
CA TRP A 252 9.81 -0.98 10.53
C TRP A 252 10.65 -0.85 11.80
N ASP A 253 11.92 -0.48 11.68
CA ASP A 253 12.84 -0.48 12.81
C ASP A 253 12.51 0.60 13.86
N ASN A 254 11.80 1.67 13.46
CA ASN A 254 11.32 2.72 14.35
C ASN A 254 9.84 2.55 14.77
N GLY A 255 9.08 1.67 14.11
CA GLY A 255 7.65 1.48 14.30
C GLY A 255 6.87 1.41 12.99
N PHE A 256 5.53 1.44 13.11
CA PHE A 256 4.63 1.18 11.96
C PHE A 256 3.83 2.42 11.53
N GLY A 257 3.89 3.52 12.24
CA GLY A 257 3.17 4.74 11.90
C GLY A 257 3.86 5.54 10.79
N PRO A 258 3.13 6.48 10.15
CA PRO A 258 3.69 7.30 9.08
C PRO A 258 4.83 8.19 9.55
N GLU A 259 4.85 8.61 10.83
CA GLU A 259 5.95 9.39 11.40
C GLU A 259 7.22 8.53 11.56
N GLU A 260 7.09 7.33 12.13
CA GLU A 260 8.21 6.41 12.34
C GLU A 260 8.84 5.99 11.01
N ILE A 261 8.02 5.72 10.00
CA ILE A 261 8.46 5.38 8.63
C ILE A 261 9.14 6.60 7.98
N TYR A 262 8.58 7.81 8.16
CA TYR A 262 9.21 9.03 7.65
C TYR A 262 10.59 9.26 8.26
N GLN A 263 10.73 9.11 9.57
CA GLN A 263 12.02 9.24 10.25
C GLN A 263 13.02 8.15 9.82
N TYR A 264 12.55 6.93 9.59
CA TYR A 264 13.37 5.87 9.03
C TYR A 264 13.96 6.29 7.67
N TYR A 265 13.13 6.76 6.76
CA TYR A 265 13.56 7.18 5.42
C TYR A 265 14.49 8.40 5.39
N LYS A 266 14.51 9.21 6.43
CA LYS A 266 15.47 10.33 6.54
C LYS A 266 16.92 9.88 6.63
N GLY A 267 17.19 8.65 7.07
CA GLY A 267 18.53 8.10 7.28
C GLY A 267 18.91 6.93 6.35
N HIS A 268 18.08 6.56 5.36
CA HIS A 268 18.25 5.30 4.61
C HIS A 268 18.31 5.48 3.09
N GLY A 269 18.78 6.61 2.61
CA GLY A 269 19.03 6.84 1.18
C GLY A 269 20.43 6.44 0.73
N ALA A 270 20.81 6.88 -0.47
CA ALA A 270 22.18 6.74 -0.96
C ALA A 270 23.15 7.55 -0.11
N LYS A 271 24.42 7.16 -0.09
CA LYS A 271 25.47 7.95 0.54
C LYS A 271 25.89 9.11 -0.36
N ASP A 272 26.15 10.26 0.25
CA ASP A 272 26.74 11.41 -0.44
C ASP A 272 28.26 11.19 -0.68
N ALA A 273 28.89 12.18 -1.32
CA ALA A 273 30.33 12.15 -1.61
C ALA A 273 31.23 12.01 -0.36
N ASN A 274 30.70 12.30 0.83
CA ASN A 274 31.41 12.19 2.12
C ASN A 274 31.08 10.86 2.84
N GLY A 275 30.28 9.97 2.22
CA GLY A 275 29.85 8.71 2.80
C GLY A 275 28.70 8.82 3.81
N LYS A 276 28.09 10.00 3.95
CA LYS A 276 26.94 10.24 4.82
C LYS A 276 25.65 9.80 4.11
N GLU A 277 24.81 9.06 4.82
CA GLU A 277 23.48 8.71 4.32
C GLU A 277 22.62 9.95 4.06
N THR A 278 21.92 9.92 2.92
CA THR A 278 20.95 10.96 2.54
C THR A 278 19.53 10.45 2.76
N PRO A 279 18.52 11.32 2.77
CA PRO A 279 17.14 10.88 2.78
C PRO A 279 16.83 10.00 1.55
N PHE A 280 16.15 8.87 1.78
CA PHE A 280 15.65 8.01 0.71
C PHE A 280 14.62 8.77 -0.14
N TYR A 281 14.58 8.53 -1.45
CA TYR A 281 13.54 9.02 -2.35
C TYR A 281 13.39 8.11 -3.57
N ASP A 282 12.17 8.03 -4.10
CA ASP A 282 11.85 7.30 -5.33
C ASP A 282 11.99 8.18 -6.58
N TRP A 283 11.64 9.47 -6.48
CA TRP A 283 11.74 10.41 -7.61
C TRP A 283 11.89 11.85 -7.13
N ILE A 284 12.18 12.73 -8.09
CA ILE A 284 12.16 14.18 -7.89
C ILE A 284 10.90 14.73 -8.55
N HIS A 285 10.05 15.41 -7.79
CA HIS A 285 8.82 16.01 -8.31
C HIS A 285 9.16 17.10 -9.34
N ALA A 286 8.67 16.93 -10.58
CA ALA A 286 9.16 17.69 -11.70
C ALA A 286 8.87 19.20 -11.63
N ALA A 287 7.82 19.66 -10.94
CA ALA A 287 7.53 21.09 -10.80
C ALA A 287 8.20 21.72 -9.57
N SER A 288 8.15 21.07 -8.41
CA SER A 288 8.67 21.65 -7.16
C SER A 288 10.14 21.32 -6.89
N GLY A 289 10.73 20.33 -7.59
CA GLY A 289 12.11 19.89 -7.39
C GLY A 289 12.34 19.09 -6.09
N ILE A 290 11.28 18.68 -5.40
CA ILE A 290 11.36 17.99 -4.11
C ILE A 290 11.59 16.49 -4.32
N LYS A 291 12.48 15.91 -3.51
CA LYS A 291 12.71 14.46 -3.45
C LYS A 291 11.54 13.80 -2.73
N MET A 292 10.80 12.93 -3.40
CA MET A 292 9.54 12.35 -2.93
C MET A 292 9.64 10.84 -2.73
N ILE A 293 8.73 10.29 -1.92
CA ILE A 293 8.56 8.86 -1.68
C ILE A 293 7.14 8.46 -2.07
N LYS A 294 7.02 7.28 -2.70
CA LYS A 294 5.74 6.60 -2.93
C LYS A 294 5.54 5.53 -1.86
N MET A 295 4.50 5.70 -1.04
CA MET A 295 4.08 4.64 -0.10
C MET A 295 3.52 3.45 -0.89
N GLN A 296 3.88 2.23 -0.51
CA GLN A 296 3.55 1.04 -1.30
C GLN A 296 2.18 0.47 -0.90
N HIS A 297 2.10 -0.33 0.18
CA HIS A 297 0.90 -1.03 0.61
C HIS A 297 0.84 -1.18 2.14
N PRO A 298 0.76 -0.07 2.92
CA PRO A 298 0.89 -0.10 4.39
C PRO A 298 -0.36 -0.65 5.11
N GLU A 299 -0.90 -1.78 4.62
CA GLU A 299 -2.08 -2.41 5.22
C GLU A 299 -1.76 -2.99 6.59
N TYR A 300 -0.62 -3.70 6.73
CA TYR A 300 -0.21 -4.26 8.02
C TYR A 300 0.07 -3.17 9.04
N GLU A 301 0.79 -2.14 8.64
CA GLU A 301 1.18 -1.00 9.47
C GLU A 301 -0.04 -0.20 9.96
N THR A 302 -1.08 -0.13 9.15
CA THR A 302 -2.34 0.50 9.54
C THR A 302 -3.15 -0.40 10.45
N PHE A 303 -3.19 -1.72 10.14
CA PHE A 303 -4.03 -2.69 10.82
C PHE A 303 -3.54 -3.05 12.23
N VAL A 304 -2.21 -3.21 12.43
CA VAL A 304 -1.63 -3.88 13.60
C VAL A 304 -2.02 -3.27 14.94
N ASP A 305 -2.17 -1.96 15.00
CA ASP A 305 -2.60 -1.19 16.17
C ASP A 305 -4.03 -0.63 16.02
N GLY A 306 -4.75 -1.03 14.97
CA GLY A 306 -6.17 -0.75 14.81
C GLY A 306 -7.04 -1.58 15.74
N PRO A 307 -8.35 -1.27 15.83
CA PRO A 307 -9.25 -1.92 16.78
C PRO A 307 -9.25 -3.45 16.71
N HIS A 308 -9.23 -4.00 15.49
CA HIS A 308 -9.23 -5.46 15.29
C HIS A 308 -7.84 -6.08 15.50
N GLY A 309 -6.77 -5.42 15.01
CA GLY A 309 -5.40 -5.88 15.23
C GLY A 309 -5.02 -5.91 16.70
N ALA A 310 -5.31 -4.84 17.45
CA ALA A 310 -5.10 -4.74 18.87
C ALA A 310 -5.92 -5.76 19.69
N ALA A 311 -7.09 -6.18 19.17
CA ALA A 311 -7.90 -7.25 19.74
C ALA A 311 -7.43 -8.67 19.37
N GLY A 312 -6.28 -8.81 18.67
CA GLY A 312 -5.72 -10.10 18.28
C GLY A 312 -6.42 -10.79 17.10
N VAL A 313 -7.27 -10.08 16.36
CA VAL A 313 -7.88 -10.56 15.10
C VAL A 313 -6.80 -10.62 14.02
N SER A 314 -6.80 -11.66 13.20
CA SER A 314 -5.86 -11.79 12.08
C SER A 314 -6.45 -11.28 10.76
N CYS A 315 -5.59 -10.94 9.79
CA CYS A 315 -6.01 -10.62 8.42
C CYS A 315 -6.90 -11.72 7.82
N ALA A 316 -6.52 -12.98 8.07
CA ALA A 316 -7.25 -14.13 7.57
C ALA A 316 -8.66 -14.31 8.19
N ASP A 317 -8.94 -13.76 9.37
CA ASP A 317 -10.29 -13.84 9.94
C ASP A 317 -11.32 -13.05 9.14
N CYS A 318 -10.90 -11.94 8.54
CA CYS A 318 -11.75 -11.10 7.69
C CYS A 318 -11.68 -11.49 6.22
N HIS A 319 -10.47 -11.72 5.68
CA HIS A 319 -10.26 -11.94 4.24
C HIS A 319 -10.30 -13.40 3.82
N MET A 320 -10.27 -14.34 4.78
CA MET A 320 -10.34 -15.78 4.57
C MET A 320 -11.28 -16.44 5.61
N PRO A 321 -12.54 -15.96 5.75
CA PRO A 321 -13.44 -16.42 6.81
C PRO A 321 -13.70 -17.91 6.71
N TYR A 322 -13.99 -18.54 7.85
CA TYR A 322 -14.43 -19.92 7.87
C TYR A 322 -15.82 -20.07 7.26
N GLN A 323 -15.99 -21.13 6.46
CA GLN A 323 -17.25 -21.53 5.85
C GLN A 323 -17.45 -23.04 6.01
N ARG A 324 -18.69 -23.50 5.86
CA ARG A 324 -19.00 -24.92 5.79
C ARG A 324 -19.28 -25.28 4.32
N VAL A 325 -18.54 -26.26 3.80
CA VAL A 325 -18.74 -26.84 2.47
C VAL A 325 -18.87 -28.34 2.64
N ASP A 326 -19.96 -28.93 2.21
CA ASP A 326 -20.26 -30.36 2.36
C ASP A 326 -20.06 -30.86 3.82
N GLY A 327 -20.54 -30.08 4.80
CA GLY A 327 -20.42 -30.36 6.23
C GLY A 327 -19.03 -30.10 6.83
N LYS A 328 -18.00 -29.88 6.05
CA LYS A 328 -16.63 -29.62 6.49
C LYS A 328 -16.41 -28.12 6.77
N LYS A 329 -15.75 -27.79 7.88
CA LYS A 329 -15.31 -26.42 8.17
C LYS A 329 -14.00 -26.15 7.43
N VAL A 330 -14.00 -25.21 6.51
CA VAL A 330 -12.82 -24.80 5.74
C VAL A 330 -12.64 -23.29 5.78
N SER A 331 -11.38 -22.81 5.74
CA SER A 331 -11.08 -21.40 5.52
C SER A 331 -11.27 -21.08 4.05
N SER A 332 -11.99 -20.02 3.75
CA SER A 332 -12.12 -19.51 2.38
C SER A 332 -10.77 -19.02 1.88
N HIS A 333 -10.37 -19.41 0.68
CA HIS A 333 -9.18 -18.88 0.01
C HIS A 333 -9.54 -17.86 -1.09
N TRP A 334 -10.77 -17.38 -1.08
CA TRP A 334 -11.17 -16.19 -1.82
C TRP A 334 -10.73 -14.94 -1.06
N MET A 335 -9.47 -14.56 -1.23
CA MET A 335 -8.85 -13.40 -0.58
C MET A 335 -9.33 -12.11 -1.27
N THR A 336 -10.41 -11.55 -0.75
CA THR A 336 -11.06 -10.35 -1.32
C THR A 336 -11.62 -9.46 -0.21
N SER A 337 -12.17 -8.30 -0.58
CA SER A 337 -12.87 -7.46 0.39
C SER A 337 -14.06 -8.20 1.01
N PRO A 338 -14.18 -8.23 2.35
CA PRO A 338 -15.36 -8.79 3.02
C PRO A 338 -16.69 -8.17 2.56
N LEU A 339 -16.67 -6.93 2.05
CA LEU A 339 -17.86 -6.25 1.53
C LEU A 339 -18.45 -6.89 0.26
N LYS A 340 -17.70 -7.78 -0.40
CA LYS A 340 -18.22 -8.56 -1.54
C LYS A 340 -19.16 -9.70 -1.13
N ASP A 341 -19.13 -10.12 0.14
CA ASP A 341 -20.08 -11.07 0.69
C ASP A 341 -21.34 -10.31 1.16
N PRO A 342 -22.52 -10.52 0.54
CA PRO A 342 -23.75 -9.85 0.95
C PRO A 342 -24.10 -10.07 2.41
N GLU A 343 -23.81 -11.28 2.93
CA GLU A 343 -24.11 -11.67 4.31
C GLU A 343 -23.05 -11.23 5.33
N LEU A 344 -21.95 -10.63 4.88
CA LEU A 344 -20.81 -10.23 5.71
C LEU A 344 -20.41 -11.31 6.72
N ARG A 345 -20.31 -12.55 6.27
CA ARG A 345 -20.01 -13.71 7.15
C ARG A 345 -18.71 -13.53 7.94
N ALA A 346 -17.71 -12.88 7.35
CA ALA A 346 -16.47 -12.55 8.05
C ALA A 346 -16.71 -11.73 9.33
N CYS A 347 -17.53 -10.68 9.23
CA CYS A 347 -17.86 -9.81 10.36
C CYS A 347 -18.77 -10.51 11.38
N ARG A 348 -19.78 -11.23 10.89
CA ARG A 348 -20.82 -11.86 11.71
C ARG A 348 -20.34 -13.10 12.46
N GLN A 349 -19.14 -13.60 12.20
CA GLN A 349 -18.51 -14.63 13.07
C GLN A 349 -18.29 -14.12 14.49
N CYS A 350 -18.01 -12.83 14.67
CA CYS A 350 -17.81 -12.19 15.96
C CYS A 350 -18.96 -11.24 16.34
N HIS A 351 -19.57 -10.56 15.34
CA HIS A 351 -20.67 -9.61 15.52
C HIS A 351 -22.02 -10.26 15.16
N ALA A 352 -22.30 -11.42 15.75
CA ALA A 352 -23.50 -12.21 15.43
C ALA A 352 -24.82 -11.52 15.79
N ASP A 353 -24.78 -10.57 16.73
CA ASP A 353 -25.93 -9.75 17.19
C ASP A 353 -26.28 -8.61 16.22
N LYS A 354 -25.45 -8.36 15.18
CA LYS A 354 -25.65 -7.30 14.20
C LYS A 354 -26.13 -7.84 12.85
N THR A 355 -26.96 -7.06 12.16
CA THR A 355 -27.34 -7.37 10.79
C THR A 355 -26.20 -7.07 9.81
N ALA A 356 -26.21 -7.72 8.66
CA ALA A 356 -25.25 -7.45 7.59
C ALA A 356 -25.33 -5.98 7.12
N ASP A 357 -26.54 -5.44 6.99
CA ASP A 357 -26.74 -4.04 6.58
C ASP A 357 -26.15 -3.06 7.58
N PHE A 358 -26.41 -3.24 8.88
CA PHE A 358 -25.80 -2.39 9.91
C PHE A 358 -24.28 -2.38 9.82
N LEU A 359 -23.67 -3.57 9.70
CA LEU A 359 -22.21 -3.70 9.63
C LEU A 359 -21.67 -3.07 8.34
N ARG A 360 -22.35 -3.24 7.21
CA ARG A 360 -22.01 -2.62 5.93
C ARG A 360 -22.05 -1.10 6.01
N GLU A 361 -23.12 -0.54 6.57
CA GLU A 361 -23.25 0.91 6.77
C GLU A 361 -22.15 1.48 7.66
N ARG A 362 -21.74 0.73 8.71
CA ARG A 362 -20.62 1.16 9.57
C ARG A 362 -19.29 1.22 8.82
N VAL A 363 -19.00 0.22 7.98
CA VAL A 363 -17.79 0.24 7.13
C VAL A 363 -17.85 1.41 6.16
N LEU A 364 -18.95 1.58 5.45
CA LEU A 364 -19.11 2.65 4.47
C LEU A 364 -19.05 4.04 5.11
N TYR A 365 -19.58 4.21 6.32
CA TYR A 365 -19.47 5.46 7.07
C TYR A 365 -17.99 5.83 7.35
N ILE A 366 -17.19 4.86 7.79
CA ILE A 366 -15.75 5.06 8.03
C ILE A 366 -15.04 5.42 6.72
N GLN A 367 -15.25 4.62 5.68
CA GLN A 367 -14.61 4.81 4.37
C GLN A 367 -14.97 6.17 3.76
N LYS A 368 -16.23 6.57 3.82
CA LYS A 368 -16.70 7.87 3.31
C LYS A 368 -16.01 9.05 4.01
N ARG A 369 -15.88 8.99 5.33
CA ARG A 369 -15.19 10.04 6.09
C ARG A 369 -13.70 10.10 5.76
N SER A 370 -13.04 8.94 5.73
CA SER A 370 -11.61 8.83 5.40
C SER A 370 -11.33 9.34 3.99
N PHE A 371 -12.14 8.94 3.02
CA PHE A 371 -11.98 9.39 1.63
C PHE A 371 -12.20 10.89 1.47
N ALA A 372 -13.22 11.45 2.11
CA ALA A 372 -13.47 12.89 2.08
C ALA A 372 -12.28 13.69 2.68
N GLN A 373 -11.69 13.19 3.77
CA GLN A 373 -10.53 13.83 4.38
C GLN A 373 -9.26 13.63 3.54
N LEU A 374 -9.11 12.47 2.88
CA LEU A 374 -8.01 12.21 1.94
C LEU A 374 -7.98 13.24 0.81
N LEU A 375 -9.14 13.54 0.21
CA LEU A 375 -9.21 14.54 -0.86
C LEU A 375 -8.77 15.93 -0.38
N LYS A 376 -9.12 16.33 0.86
CA LYS A 376 -8.67 17.60 1.46
C LYS A 376 -7.17 17.63 1.68
N ALA A 377 -6.59 16.53 2.16
CA ALA A 377 -5.14 16.42 2.36
C ALA A 377 -4.38 16.50 1.02
N GLN A 378 -4.87 15.82 -0.01
CA GLN A 378 -4.32 15.88 -1.37
C GLN A 378 -4.43 17.30 -1.95
N GLU A 379 -5.56 17.99 -1.76
CA GLU A 379 -5.74 19.38 -2.17
C GLU A 379 -4.70 20.30 -1.51
N ALA A 380 -4.52 20.18 -0.19
CA ALA A 380 -3.51 20.96 0.53
C ALA A 380 -2.09 20.66 0.01
N SER A 381 -1.80 19.40 -0.29
CA SER A 381 -0.51 18.98 -0.84
C SER A 381 -0.24 19.57 -2.24
N VAL A 382 -1.25 19.64 -3.12
CA VAL A 382 -1.14 20.32 -4.43
C VAL A 382 -0.76 21.78 -4.24
N ARG A 383 -1.43 22.49 -3.33
CA ARG A 383 -1.12 23.90 -3.01
C ARG A 383 0.30 24.06 -2.49
N ALA A 384 0.76 23.15 -1.64
CA ALA A 384 2.10 23.19 -1.07
C ALA A 384 3.20 22.96 -2.12
N HIS A 385 3.00 22.02 -3.05
CA HIS A 385 3.91 21.83 -4.19
C HIS A 385 3.99 23.08 -5.07
N GLU A 386 2.85 23.69 -5.34
CA GLU A 386 2.79 24.91 -6.16
C GLU A 386 3.41 26.11 -5.45
N ALA A 387 3.24 26.22 -4.13
CA ALA A 387 3.89 27.26 -3.34
C ALA A 387 5.43 27.18 -3.44
N VAL A 388 5.98 25.98 -3.29
CA VAL A 388 7.44 25.79 -3.44
C VAL A 388 7.90 26.07 -4.88
N ARG A 389 7.11 25.69 -5.90
CA ARG A 389 7.42 26.01 -7.30
C ARG A 389 7.46 27.52 -7.52
N LEU A 390 6.44 28.25 -7.08
CA LEU A 390 6.38 29.72 -7.19
C LEU A 390 7.52 30.40 -6.43
N ALA A 391 7.84 29.90 -5.24
CA ALA A 391 8.98 30.41 -4.46
C ALA A 391 10.31 30.17 -5.18
N ASN A 392 10.54 28.99 -5.76
CA ASN A 392 11.72 28.68 -6.55
C ASN A 392 11.85 29.62 -7.77
N GLU A 393 10.75 29.88 -8.48
CA GLU A 393 10.70 30.79 -9.62
C GLU A 393 11.01 32.24 -9.20
N TYR A 394 10.42 32.70 -8.09
CA TYR A 394 10.72 34.02 -7.53
C TYR A 394 12.21 34.17 -7.18
N ILE A 395 12.78 33.18 -6.49
CA ILE A 395 14.21 33.18 -6.10
C ILE A 395 15.12 33.18 -7.34
N ALA A 396 14.79 32.39 -8.36
CA ALA A 396 15.58 32.34 -9.60
C ALA A 396 15.58 33.69 -10.34
N ASN A 397 14.48 34.43 -10.30
CA ASN A 397 14.36 35.76 -10.91
C ASN A 397 14.93 36.88 -10.02
N ASN A 398 15.18 36.62 -8.72
CA ASN A 398 15.69 37.59 -7.74
C ASN A 398 16.86 37.00 -6.93
N PRO A 399 17.99 36.64 -7.55
CA PRO A 399 19.05 35.88 -6.89
C PRO A 399 19.71 36.62 -5.68
N THR A 400 19.61 37.94 -5.62
CA THR A 400 20.11 38.75 -4.51
C THR A 400 19.17 38.80 -3.30
N ALA A 401 17.91 38.30 -3.45
CA ALA A 401 16.94 38.27 -2.36
C ALA A 401 17.18 37.11 -1.39
N LEU A 402 17.95 36.10 -1.79
CA LEU A 402 18.20 34.89 -1.00
C LEU A 402 19.39 35.06 -0.07
N ASN A 403 19.17 34.92 1.22
CA ASN A 403 20.22 34.80 2.24
C ASN A 403 20.12 33.43 2.96
N ALA A 404 21.03 33.16 3.89
CA ALA A 404 21.05 31.88 4.62
C ALA A 404 19.72 31.56 5.32
N ARG A 405 19.05 32.57 5.87
CA ARG A 405 17.73 32.37 6.53
C ARG A 405 16.64 31.97 5.54
N HIS A 406 16.60 32.60 4.37
CA HIS A 406 15.64 32.24 3.31
C HIS A 406 15.88 30.82 2.79
N ALA A 407 17.16 30.43 2.64
CA ALA A 407 17.52 29.07 2.23
C ALA A 407 17.05 28.02 3.26
N GLU A 408 17.24 28.29 4.56
CA GLU A 408 16.77 27.43 5.64
C GLU A 408 15.25 27.27 5.64
N LEU A 409 14.49 28.37 5.48
CA LEU A 409 13.03 28.34 5.40
C LEU A 409 12.54 27.52 4.20
N MET A 410 13.20 27.65 3.04
CA MET A 410 12.88 26.84 1.85
C MET A 410 13.15 25.35 2.06
N GLU A 411 14.23 24.98 2.75
CA GLU A 411 14.48 23.57 3.08
C GLU A 411 13.43 23.02 4.05
N GLN A 412 13.02 23.80 5.05
CA GLN A 412 11.92 23.42 5.95
C GLN A 412 10.59 23.27 5.16
N ALA A 413 10.29 24.20 4.25
CA ALA A 413 9.11 24.10 3.40
C ALA A 413 9.11 22.81 2.56
N ARG A 414 10.25 22.48 1.93
CA ARG A 414 10.42 21.25 1.14
C ARG A 414 10.25 19.98 1.97
N ASP A 415 10.82 19.96 3.19
CA ASP A 415 10.68 18.82 4.11
C ASP A 415 9.20 18.61 4.52
N LEU A 416 8.48 19.69 4.79
CA LEU A 416 7.05 19.66 5.14
C LEU A 416 6.17 19.22 3.96
N VAL A 417 6.45 19.66 2.73
CA VAL A 417 5.74 19.15 1.53
C VAL A 417 5.96 17.65 1.37
N ARG A 418 7.20 17.22 1.47
CA ARG A 418 7.56 15.79 1.41
C ARG A 418 6.84 14.99 2.50
N LYS A 419 6.87 15.47 3.75
CA LYS A 419 6.21 14.82 4.88
C LYS A 419 4.69 14.78 4.71
N GLY A 420 4.08 15.89 4.31
CA GLY A 420 2.65 15.97 4.04
C GLY A 420 2.21 14.96 2.98
N GLN A 421 2.98 14.80 1.91
CA GLN A 421 2.67 13.82 0.86
C GLN A 421 2.79 12.38 1.35
N ILE A 422 3.84 12.03 2.09
CA ILE A 422 3.99 10.69 2.67
C ILE A 422 2.79 10.34 3.54
N PHE A 423 2.30 11.28 4.35
CA PHE A 423 1.17 11.06 5.25
C PHE A 423 -0.14 10.79 4.52
N TRP A 424 -0.52 11.59 3.51
CA TRP A 424 -1.75 11.26 2.76
C TRP A 424 -1.57 10.04 1.88
N ASP A 425 -0.35 9.79 1.34
CA ASP A 425 -0.10 8.62 0.52
C ASP A 425 -0.09 7.32 1.32
N TYR A 426 0.36 7.34 2.57
CA TYR A 426 0.21 6.23 3.51
C TYR A 426 -1.25 5.77 3.60
N VAL A 427 -2.19 6.70 3.69
CA VAL A 427 -3.62 6.39 3.72
C VAL A 427 -4.16 6.02 2.34
N SER A 428 -3.70 6.69 1.27
CA SER A 428 -4.18 6.43 -0.10
C SER A 428 -3.71 5.08 -0.64
N ALA A 429 -2.53 4.65 -0.25
CA ALA A 429 -1.94 3.38 -0.67
C ALA A 429 -2.51 2.19 0.08
N GLU A 430 -3.02 2.40 1.29
CA GLU A 430 -3.70 1.42 2.12
C GLU A 430 -5.13 1.18 1.59
N ASN A 431 -5.48 -0.08 1.30
CA ASN A 431 -6.67 -0.40 0.50
C ASN A 431 -7.98 -0.54 1.31
N SER A 432 -7.97 -0.42 2.65
CA SER A 432 -9.20 -0.45 3.45
C SER A 432 -9.99 0.86 3.44
N VAL A 433 -9.37 1.93 2.90
CA VAL A 433 -9.93 3.29 2.93
C VAL A 433 -10.23 3.73 4.37
N GLY A 434 -9.27 3.44 5.27
CA GLY A 434 -9.32 3.79 6.68
C GLY A 434 -10.06 2.82 7.59
N PHE A 435 -10.63 1.72 7.08
CA PHE A 435 -11.37 0.79 7.92
C PHE A 435 -10.43 0.00 8.88
N HIS A 436 -9.21 -0.30 8.47
CA HIS A 436 -8.24 -1.01 9.31
C HIS A 436 -7.91 -0.26 10.60
N ASN A 437 -7.81 1.08 10.53
CA ASN A 437 -7.59 1.94 11.70
C ASN A 437 -8.17 3.34 11.46
N PRO A 438 -9.45 3.56 11.78
CA PRO A 438 -10.12 4.84 11.50
C PRO A 438 -9.49 6.04 12.19
N THR A 439 -9.00 5.87 13.41
CA THR A 439 -8.37 6.95 14.20
C THR A 439 -7.04 7.34 13.58
N LYS A 440 -6.10 6.39 13.41
CA LYS A 440 -4.79 6.64 12.78
C LYS A 440 -4.98 7.28 11.40
N THR A 441 -5.92 6.79 10.61
CA THR A 441 -6.22 7.32 9.27
C THR A 441 -6.58 8.80 9.30
N LEU A 442 -7.54 9.20 10.15
CA LEU A 442 -7.99 10.59 10.22
C LEU A 442 -6.91 11.50 10.79
N ASP A 443 -6.21 11.10 11.84
CA ASP A 443 -5.11 11.87 12.44
C ASP A 443 -3.97 12.07 11.44
N THR A 444 -3.61 11.03 10.68
CA THR A 444 -2.59 11.10 9.63
C THR A 444 -2.98 12.09 8.53
N LEU A 445 -4.24 12.07 8.07
CA LEU A 445 -4.72 12.98 7.03
C LEU A 445 -4.83 14.43 7.51
N MET A 446 -5.21 14.65 8.77
CA MET A 446 -5.22 15.99 9.37
C MET A 446 -3.80 16.55 9.45
N SER A 447 -2.84 15.76 9.95
CA SER A 447 -1.42 16.15 10.00
C SER A 447 -0.85 16.42 8.61
N SER A 448 -1.21 15.62 7.60
CA SER A 448 -0.82 15.85 6.20
C SER A 448 -1.24 17.23 5.70
N ALA A 449 -2.49 17.61 5.94
CA ALA A 449 -3.01 18.91 5.54
C ALA A 449 -2.31 20.05 6.29
N GLU A 450 -2.06 19.87 7.58
CA GLU A 450 -1.35 20.86 8.42
C GLU A 450 0.10 21.08 7.94
N PHE A 451 0.88 20.02 7.69
CA PHE A 451 2.22 20.13 7.13
C PHE A 451 2.23 20.88 5.79
N SER A 452 1.26 20.58 4.94
CA SER A 452 1.10 21.24 3.65
C SER A 452 0.82 22.75 3.80
N MET A 453 -0.06 23.13 4.72
CA MET A 453 -0.34 24.55 4.99
C MET A 453 0.86 25.29 5.61
N GLN A 454 1.59 24.65 6.52
CA GLN A 454 2.82 25.20 7.09
C GLN A 454 3.89 25.39 6.01
N ALA A 455 4.01 24.47 5.05
CA ALA A 455 4.95 24.61 3.93
C ALA A 455 4.65 25.84 3.07
N VAL A 456 3.37 26.13 2.78
CA VAL A 456 2.96 27.36 2.07
C VAL A 456 3.43 28.61 2.83
N ALA A 457 3.15 28.67 4.13
CA ALA A 457 3.54 29.81 4.97
C ALA A 457 5.08 30.02 5.02
N LEU A 458 5.85 28.93 5.10
CA LEU A 458 7.30 29.00 5.08
C LEU A 458 7.84 29.47 3.71
N ALA A 459 7.25 29.04 2.61
CA ALA A 459 7.61 29.49 1.26
C ALA A 459 7.35 31.00 1.09
N GLU A 460 6.26 31.53 1.64
CA GLU A 460 5.98 32.97 1.68
C GLU A 460 7.00 33.73 2.51
N GLN A 461 7.33 33.23 3.70
CA GLN A 461 8.34 33.85 4.56
C GLN A 461 9.73 33.85 3.92
N ALA A 462 10.07 32.78 3.19
CA ALA A 462 11.37 32.64 2.51
C ALA A 462 11.54 33.61 1.34
N THR A 463 10.47 34.07 0.73
CA THR A 463 10.51 34.94 -0.45
C THR A 463 10.09 36.38 -0.16
N ASN A 464 9.42 36.64 0.97
CA ASN A 464 8.66 37.87 1.22
C ASN A 464 7.67 38.19 0.08
N TYR A 465 7.20 37.16 -0.63
CA TYR A 465 6.27 37.24 -1.75
C TYR A 465 4.94 36.58 -1.36
N ALA A 466 3.84 37.29 -1.62
CA ALA A 466 2.51 36.81 -1.27
C ALA A 466 2.08 35.66 -2.22
N ILE A 467 2.35 34.41 -1.84
CA ILE A 467 2.03 33.20 -2.60
C ILE A 467 0.57 32.77 -2.35
N SER A 468 0.11 32.85 -1.09
CA SER A 468 -1.24 32.41 -0.68
C SER A 468 -2.37 33.02 -1.51
N PRO A 469 -2.35 34.31 -1.90
CA PRO A 469 -3.39 34.87 -2.77
C PRO A 469 -3.46 34.20 -4.15
N ALA A 470 -2.32 33.79 -4.71
CA ALA A 470 -2.30 33.06 -5.99
C ALA A 470 -2.85 31.64 -5.88
N LEU A 471 -2.87 31.09 -4.67
CA LEU A 471 -3.39 29.76 -4.36
C LEU A 471 -4.78 29.79 -3.70
N ALA A 472 -5.34 30.98 -3.48
CA ALA A 472 -6.68 31.13 -2.91
C ALA A 472 -7.76 30.75 -3.94
N GLY A 473 -8.88 30.23 -3.44
CA GLY A 473 -10.03 29.91 -4.30
C GLY A 473 -10.36 28.42 -4.35
N ASP A 474 -11.35 28.08 -5.17
CA ASP A 474 -11.79 26.69 -5.35
C ASP A 474 -10.70 25.89 -6.09
N ILE A 475 -10.43 24.69 -5.59
CA ILE A 475 -9.46 23.78 -6.18
C ILE A 475 -9.76 23.47 -7.67
N LYS A 476 -11.03 23.49 -8.06
CA LYS A 476 -11.45 23.33 -9.45
C LYS A 476 -10.96 24.45 -10.38
N THR A 477 -10.63 25.60 -9.82
CA THR A 477 -10.06 26.73 -10.57
C THR A 477 -8.53 26.75 -10.52
N ILE A 478 -7.95 26.18 -9.48
CA ILE A 478 -6.49 26.15 -9.24
C ILE A 478 -5.80 24.97 -9.95
N VAL A 479 -6.38 23.77 -9.86
CA VAL A 479 -5.75 22.55 -10.43
C VAL A 479 -5.61 22.60 -11.95
N PRO A 480 -6.58 23.09 -12.76
CA PRO A 480 -6.40 23.14 -14.21
C PRO A 480 -5.17 23.92 -14.70
N PRO A 481 -4.88 25.15 -14.22
CA PRO A 481 -3.65 25.86 -14.55
C PRO A 481 -2.38 25.10 -14.15
N ILE A 482 -2.37 24.45 -12.96
CA ILE A 482 -1.24 23.66 -12.47
C ILE A 482 -0.99 22.45 -13.37
N LEU A 483 -2.04 21.73 -13.75
CA LEU A 483 -1.94 20.59 -14.66
C LEU A 483 -1.46 21.02 -16.05
N GLU A 484 -1.92 22.14 -16.55
CA GLU A 484 -1.47 22.67 -17.84
C GLU A 484 0.01 23.10 -17.78
N HIS A 485 0.43 23.73 -16.69
CA HIS A 485 1.84 24.02 -16.44
C HIS A 485 2.68 22.73 -16.42
N SER A 486 2.22 21.71 -15.68
CA SER A 486 2.87 20.39 -15.60
C SER A 486 2.97 19.72 -16.99
N ARG A 487 1.94 19.85 -17.81
CA ARG A 487 1.93 19.38 -19.20
C ARG A 487 2.98 20.08 -20.07
N LYS A 488 3.15 21.37 -19.92
CA LYS A 488 4.20 22.15 -20.60
C LYS A 488 5.60 21.71 -20.19
N LEU A 489 5.84 21.48 -18.88
CA LEU A 489 7.13 20.96 -18.40
C LEU A 489 7.50 19.63 -19.04
N GLN A 490 6.53 18.75 -19.30
CA GLN A 490 6.78 17.48 -19.98
C GLN A 490 7.16 17.64 -21.47
N GLN A 491 6.95 18.81 -22.05
CA GLN A 491 7.27 19.13 -23.45
C GLN A 491 8.50 20.03 -23.59
N ASP A 492 9.00 20.59 -22.49
CA ASP A 492 10.16 21.46 -22.47
C ASP A 492 11.46 20.65 -22.59
N PRO A 493 12.25 20.83 -23.68
CA PRO A 493 13.51 20.12 -23.85
C PRO A 493 14.52 20.33 -22.72
N ALA A 494 14.61 21.53 -22.14
CA ALA A 494 15.52 21.84 -21.05
C ALA A 494 15.11 21.07 -19.78
N HIS A 495 13.82 21.04 -19.48
CA HIS A 495 13.28 20.29 -18.35
C HIS A 495 13.47 18.79 -18.51
N LEU A 496 13.31 18.24 -19.71
CA LEU A 496 13.52 16.83 -20.03
C LEU A 496 14.99 16.39 -19.90
N GLN A 497 15.96 17.30 -19.96
CA GLN A 497 17.36 16.98 -19.69
C GLN A 497 17.59 16.70 -18.19
N THR A 498 16.98 17.49 -17.32
CA THR A 498 17.10 17.35 -15.86
C THR A 498 16.20 16.26 -15.29
N ASN A 499 15.11 15.91 -15.98
CA ASN A 499 14.14 14.88 -15.59
C ASN A 499 13.96 13.84 -16.70
N PRO A 500 14.95 12.97 -16.95
CA PRO A 500 14.94 12.05 -18.11
C PRO A 500 13.77 11.05 -18.08
N TRP A 501 13.23 10.74 -16.89
CA TRP A 501 12.06 9.88 -16.72
C TRP A 501 10.80 10.42 -17.39
N LEU A 502 10.63 11.74 -17.48
CA LEU A 502 9.50 12.35 -18.17
C LEU A 502 9.44 12.00 -19.67
N LYS A 503 10.58 11.70 -20.29
CA LYS A 503 10.62 11.26 -21.69
C LYS A 503 9.94 9.91 -21.92
N LEU A 504 9.85 9.09 -20.87
CA LEU A 504 9.26 7.75 -20.91
C LEU A 504 7.74 7.77 -20.70
N LEU A 505 7.22 8.86 -20.15
CA LEU A 505 5.83 8.99 -19.80
C LEU A 505 5.06 9.72 -20.91
N PRO A 506 3.81 9.33 -21.20
CA PRO A 506 2.94 10.10 -22.07
C PRO A 506 2.73 11.49 -21.49
N VAL A 507 2.57 12.46 -22.36
CA VAL A 507 2.19 13.81 -21.96
C VAL A 507 0.83 13.76 -21.27
N LEU A 508 0.68 14.51 -20.18
CA LEU A 508 -0.59 14.63 -19.46
C LEU A 508 -1.70 15.03 -20.41
N PRO A 509 -2.91 14.49 -20.27
CA PRO A 509 -4.07 14.97 -21.03
C PRO A 509 -4.40 16.41 -20.63
N PRO A 510 -5.13 17.15 -21.48
CA PRO A 510 -5.65 18.47 -21.11
C PRO A 510 -6.43 18.41 -19.81
N ALA A 511 -6.34 19.47 -19.00
CA ALA A 511 -6.99 19.53 -17.68
C ALA A 511 -8.49 19.23 -17.72
N GLU A 512 -9.18 19.71 -18.77
CA GLU A 512 -10.61 19.44 -18.97
C GLU A 512 -10.92 17.95 -19.09
N GLN A 513 -10.05 17.18 -19.75
CA GLN A 513 -10.24 15.73 -19.86
C GLN A 513 -10.09 15.02 -18.51
N VAL A 514 -9.16 15.50 -17.67
CA VAL A 514 -8.97 14.97 -16.32
C VAL A 514 -10.24 15.12 -15.50
N TRP A 515 -10.88 16.30 -15.55
CA TRP A 515 -12.14 16.53 -14.83
C TRP A 515 -13.30 15.71 -15.39
N LYS A 516 -13.43 15.59 -16.69
CA LYS A 516 -14.45 14.74 -17.33
C LYS A 516 -14.30 13.26 -16.94
N ASP A 517 -13.08 12.76 -16.83
CA ASP A 517 -12.84 11.39 -16.38
C ASP A 517 -13.21 11.20 -14.91
N GLN A 518 -12.95 12.22 -14.06
CA GLN A 518 -13.36 12.21 -12.66
C GLN A 518 -14.90 12.18 -12.52
N GLU A 519 -15.62 12.98 -13.29
CA GLU A 519 -17.09 13.02 -13.29
C GLU A 519 -17.69 11.68 -13.72
N LYS A 520 -17.12 11.00 -14.72
CA LYS A 520 -17.54 9.66 -15.12
C LYS A 520 -17.41 8.62 -14.01
N VAL A 521 -16.38 8.77 -13.16
CA VAL A 521 -16.19 7.89 -12.00
C VAL A 521 -17.24 8.17 -10.92
N ALA A 522 -17.50 9.44 -10.65
CA ALA A 522 -18.47 9.87 -9.63
C ALA A 522 -19.92 9.51 -10.00
N ALA A 523 -20.24 9.44 -11.30
CA ALA A 523 -21.57 9.13 -11.80
C ALA A 523 -21.92 7.62 -11.81
N LYS A 524 -20.94 6.76 -11.56
CA LYS A 524 -21.09 5.28 -11.49
C LYS A 524 -21.03 4.77 -10.07
#